data_b3f4316da140be6f1ac7296f2211778a
#
_entry.id   b3f4316da140be6f1ac7296f2211778a
#
_cell.length_a   1.000
_cell.length_b   1.000
_cell.length_c   1.000
_cell.angle_alpha   90.00
_cell.angle_beta   90.00
_cell.angle_gamma   90.00
#
_symmetry.space_group_name_H-M   'P 1'
#
loop_
_entity.id
_entity.type
_entity.pdbx_description
1 polymer ?
#
loop_
_entity_poly.entity_id
_entity_poly.type
_entity_poly.pdbx_seq_one_letter_code
_entity_poly.pdbx_strand_id
1 'polypeptide(L)'
;MSEIKVNKVSPSSSTYVDLGDSGDTIRIPSGATIANSGTATGFVTAGALDLNGAVLTVDADGDTTITADTDDTIDIAIAGADDFQFTANTFTISSGSTVAIAAGGEITNAGTMAPDISSTGKAMVLGF
;
A
#
# COMPACT_ATOMS: atom_id res chain seq x y z
N MET A 1 28.21 1.85 -30.26
CA MET A 1 27.54 1.96 -28.96
C MET A 1 28.59 2.18 -27.90
N SER A 2 28.48 3.22 -27.10
CA SER A 2 29.45 3.51 -26.03
C SER A 2 28.95 2.88 -24.73
N GLU A 3 29.82 2.18 -24.03
CA GLU A 3 29.50 1.51 -22.76
C GLU A 3 30.56 1.90 -21.71
N ILE A 4 30.11 2.22 -20.48
CA ILE A 4 31.01 2.44 -19.35
C ILE A 4 30.90 1.22 -18.43
N LYS A 5 31.98 0.45 -18.31
CA LYS A 5 32.06 -0.72 -17.41
C LYS A 5 32.91 -0.37 -16.20
N VAL A 6 32.28 -0.19 -15.06
CA VAL A 6 32.93 0.15 -13.81
C VAL A 6 32.33 -0.64 -12.64
N ASN A 7 33.14 -0.98 -11.64
CA ASN A 7 32.66 -1.65 -10.43
C ASN A 7 32.02 -0.68 -9.44
N LYS A 8 32.34 0.61 -9.54
CA LYS A 8 31.84 1.66 -8.63
C LYS A 8 31.86 3.01 -9.33
N VAL A 9 30.80 3.78 -9.17
CA VAL A 9 30.75 5.21 -9.47
C VAL A 9 30.65 5.96 -8.13
N SER A 10 31.53 6.91 -7.90
CA SER A 10 31.53 7.76 -6.69
C SER A 10 31.76 9.21 -7.10
N PRO A 11 31.15 10.17 -6.39
CA PRO A 11 31.44 11.57 -6.65
C PRO A 11 32.90 11.90 -6.28
N SER A 12 33.53 12.78 -7.05
CA SER A 12 34.93 13.18 -6.83
C SER A 12 35.08 14.30 -5.80
N SER A 13 34.05 15.16 -5.66
CA SER A 13 34.12 16.37 -4.84
C SER A 13 32.79 16.81 -4.24
N SER A 14 31.70 16.10 -4.51
CA SER A 14 30.36 16.38 -3.95
C SER A 14 29.84 15.17 -3.18
N THR A 15 28.64 15.31 -2.60
CA THR A 15 27.97 14.23 -1.87
C THR A 15 26.99 13.43 -2.75
N TYR A 16 26.83 13.81 -4.04
CA TYR A 16 25.91 13.12 -4.96
C TYR A 16 26.59 12.75 -6.26
N VAL A 17 26.04 11.74 -6.90
CA VAL A 17 26.25 11.41 -8.31
C VAL A 17 24.95 11.73 -9.03
N ASP A 18 24.98 12.72 -9.92
CA ASP A 18 23.85 13.04 -10.78
C ASP A 18 23.90 12.14 -12.01
N LEU A 19 22.78 11.51 -12.32
CA LEU A 19 22.61 10.64 -13.46
C LEU A 19 21.53 11.21 -14.38
N GLY A 20 21.95 11.76 -15.53
CA GLY A 20 21.07 12.38 -16.52
C GLY A 20 20.75 13.85 -16.25
N ASP A 21 20.26 14.51 -17.28
CA ASP A 21 19.80 15.89 -17.28
C ASP A 21 18.25 15.96 -17.36
N SER A 22 17.72 17.17 -17.35
CA SER A 22 16.27 17.38 -17.53
C SER A 22 15.75 16.79 -18.84
N GLY A 23 14.80 15.87 -18.75
CA GLY A 23 14.24 15.13 -19.89
C GLY A 23 14.87 13.77 -20.13
N ASP A 24 15.96 13.43 -19.45
CA ASP A 24 16.59 12.11 -19.57
C ASP A 24 15.80 11.02 -18.81
N THR A 25 15.93 9.81 -19.28
CA THR A 25 15.35 8.62 -18.67
C THR A 25 16.45 7.67 -18.20
N ILE A 26 16.47 7.36 -16.92
CA ILE A 26 17.29 6.29 -16.37
C ILE A 26 16.50 4.97 -16.49
N ARG A 27 16.95 4.09 -17.38
CA ARG A 27 16.29 2.80 -17.62
C ARG A 27 16.99 1.67 -16.89
N ILE A 28 16.25 0.97 -16.05
CA ILE A 28 16.68 -0.29 -15.45
C ILE A 28 16.11 -1.43 -16.29
N PRO A 29 16.92 -2.22 -16.98
CA PRO A 29 16.42 -3.29 -17.83
C PRO A 29 15.83 -4.44 -17.02
N SER A 30 15.03 -5.27 -17.68
CA SER A 30 14.45 -6.48 -17.06
C SER A 30 15.55 -7.38 -16.49
N GLY A 31 15.35 -7.88 -15.29
CA GLY A 31 16.33 -8.70 -14.55
C GLY A 31 17.40 -7.92 -13.78
N ALA A 32 17.48 -6.59 -13.97
CA ALA A 32 18.35 -5.75 -13.15
C ALA A 32 17.59 -5.22 -11.93
N THR A 33 18.32 -4.99 -10.84
CA THR A 33 17.76 -4.52 -9.57
C THR A 33 18.40 -3.21 -9.13
N ILE A 34 17.61 -2.29 -8.59
CA ILE A 34 18.13 -1.17 -7.80
C ILE A 34 18.11 -1.60 -6.33
N ALA A 35 19.27 -1.93 -5.76
CA ALA A 35 19.41 -2.22 -4.34
C ALA A 35 19.75 -0.92 -3.59
N ASN A 36 18.85 -0.44 -2.76
CA ASN A 36 19.09 0.70 -1.89
C ASN A 36 19.25 0.22 -0.45
N SER A 37 20.49 0.29 0.09
CA SER A 37 20.79 -0.02 1.49
C SER A 37 20.72 1.20 2.39
N GLY A 38 20.50 2.38 1.83
CA GLY A 38 20.35 3.63 2.55
C GLY A 38 18.89 4.10 2.63
N THR A 39 18.69 5.33 3.08
CA THR A 39 17.37 5.97 3.06
C THR A 39 17.06 6.45 1.64
N ALA A 40 15.95 6.01 1.06
CA ALA A 40 15.40 6.57 -0.17
C ALA A 40 14.51 7.76 0.17
N THR A 41 14.97 8.97 -0.13
CA THR A 41 14.17 10.19 -0.02
C THR A 41 13.79 10.68 -1.41
N GLY A 42 12.54 11.12 -1.59
CA GLY A 42 12.10 11.69 -2.86
C GLY A 42 11.91 10.67 -3.97
N PHE A 43 11.58 9.43 -3.65
CA PHE A 43 11.33 8.39 -4.65
C PHE A 43 10.18 8.76 -5.62
N VAL A 44 9.29 9.64 -5.16
CA VAL A 44 8.19 10.23 -5.97
C VAL A 44 8.07 11.72 -5.64
N THR A 45 8.79 12.57 -6.36
CA THR A 45 8.74 14.03 -6.10
C THR A 45 7.80 14.78 -7.04
N ALA A 46 7.38 14.21 -8.15
CA ALA A 46 6.60 14.90 -9.18
C ALA A 46 5.40 14.12 -9.73
N GLY A 47 5.04 12.99 -9.11
CA GLY A 47 3.94 12.14 -9.60
C GLY A 47 3.47 11.14 -8.55
N ALA A 48 2.44 10.37 -8.87
CA ALA A 48 1.98 9.25 -8.06
C ALA A 48 2.98 8.08 -8.10
N LEU A 49 3.06 7.32 -7.01
CA LEU A 49 3.66 5.99 -7.08
C LEU A 49 2.67 5.08 -7.81
N ASP A 50 2.96 4.81 -9.06
CA ASP A 50 2.15 3.92 -9.88
C ASP A 50 2.73 2.50 -9.82
N LEU A 51 2.04 1.61 -9.16
CA LEU A 51 2.40 0.21 -9.05
C LEU A 51 1.96 -0.61 -10.26
N ASN A 52 1.13 -0.02 -11.14
CA ASN A 52 0.62 -0.62 -12.37
C ASN A 52 0.08 -2.06 -12.16
N GLY A 53 -0.73 -2.23 -11.14
CA GLY A 53 -1.31 -3.53 -10.76
C GLY A 53 -0.36 -4.48 -10.01
N ALA A 54 0.86 -4.04 -9.71
CA ALA A 54 1.76 -4.84 -8.89
C ALA A 54 1.36 -4.79 -7.40
N VAL A 55 1.71 -5.86 -6.69
CA VAL A 55 1.47 -6.00 -5.25
C VAL A 55 2.44 -5.12 -4.45
N LEU A 56 1.92 -4.36 -3.49
CA LEU A 56 2.72 -3.75 -2.43
C LEU A 56 2.85 -4.75 -1.27
N THR A 57 4.01 -5.37 -1.15
CA THR A 57 4.34 -6.24 -0.01
C THR A 57 4.80 -5.38 1.16
N VAL A 58 4.23 -5.59 2.34
CA VAL A 58 4.42 -4.73 3.52
C VAL A 58 5.34 -5.36 4.56
N ASP A 59 5.45 -6.69 4.57
CA ASP A 59 6.26 -7.45 5.54
C ASP A 59 7.37 -8.30 4.88
N ALA A 60 8.16 -8.98 5.70
CA ALA A 60 9.36 -9.68 5.26
C ALA A 60 9.09 -11.08 4.68
N ASP A 61 8.04 -11.76 5.10
CA ASP A 61 7.64 -13.09 4.61
C ASP A 61 6.68 -13.02 3.41
N GLY A 62 6.18 -11.80 3.10
CA GLY A 62 5.47 -11.51 1.87
C GLY A 62 3.99 -11.87 1.88
N ASP A 63 3.41 -12.15 3.04
CA ASP A 63 2.01 -12.54 3.17
C ASP A 63 1.08 -11.40 3.64
N THR A 64 1.65 -10.23 3.99
CA THR A 64 0.89 -9.00 4.25
C THR A 64 1.04 -8.05 3.07
N THR A 65 -0.07 -7.78 2.39
CA THR A 65 -0.05 -7.07 1.11
C THR A 65 -1.20 -6.07 0.95
N ILE A 66 -0.98 -5.11 0.05
CA ILE A 66 -2.03 -4.26 -0.50
C ILE A 66 -2.02 -4.45 -2.02
N THR A 67 -3.16 -4.80 -2.59
CA THR A 67 -3.31 -5.04 -4.03
C THR A 67 -4.48 -4.25 -4.62
N ALA A 68 -4.43 -4.04 -5.93
CA ALA A 68 -5.52 -3.55 -6.75
C ALA A 68 -5.54 -4.37 -8.06
N ASP A 69 -5.63 -5.69 -7.92
CA ASP A 69 -5.61 -6.66 -9.03
C ASP A 69 -6.96 -6.75 -9.76
N THR A 70 -8.01 -6.33 -9.09
CA THR A 70 -9.35 -6.16 -9.67
C THR A 70 -9.63 -4.68 -9.85
N ASP A 71 -10.17 -4.30 -11.01
CA ASP A 71 -10.49 -2.91 -11.35
C ASP A 71 -11.43 -2.29 -10.30
N ASP A 72 -11.12 -1.07 -9.87
CA ASP A 72 -11.85 -0.31 -8.85
C ASP A 72 -11.92 -0.98 -7.44
N THR A 73 -11.01 -1.92 -7.15
CA THR A 73 -10.94 -2.61 -5.86
C THR A 73 -9.56 -2.47 -5.23
N ILE A 74 -9.49 -2.25 -3.92
CA ILE A 74 -8.27 -2.37 -3.12
C ILE A 74 -8.49 -3.46 -2.09
N ASP A 75 -7.63 -4.46 -2.11
CA ASP A 75 -7.62 -5.56 -1.15
C ASP A 75 -6.43 -5.43 -0.20
N ILE A 76 -6.67 -5.64 1.08
CA ILE A 76 -5.65 -5.72 2.12
C ILE A 76 -5.67 -7.13 2.66
N ALA A 77 -4.59 -7.86 2.40
CA ALA A 77 -4.36 -9.20 2.94
C ALA A 77 -3.41 -9.14 4.15
N ILE A 78 -3.70 -9.92 5.17
CA ILE A 78 -2.84 -10.11 6.35
C ILE A 78 -2.70 -11.62 6.56
N ALA A 79 -1.46 -12.10 6.70
CA ALA A 79 -1.17 -13.52 6.83
C ALA A 79 -1.77 -14.38 5.70
N GLY A 80 -1.69 -13.87 4.47
CA GLY A 80 -2.10 -14.56 3.25
C GLY A 80 -3.61 -14.64 2.98
N ALA A 81 -4.43 -13.92 3.75
CA ALA A 81 -5.88 -13.86 3.55
C ALA A 81 -6.35 -12.41 3.38
N ASP A 82 -7.32 -12.18 2.50
CA ASP A 82 -7.93 -10.86 2.34
C ASP A 82 -8.84 -10.57 3.53
N ASP A 83 -8.39 -9.67 4.39
CA ASP A 83 -9.13 -9.26 5.59
C ASP A 83 -10.04 -8.06 5.34
N PHE A 84 -9.60 -7.12 4.49
CA PHE A 84 -10.31 -5.88 4.21
C PHE A 84 -10.33 -5.60 2.72
N GLN A 85 -11.47 -5.15 2.22
CA GLN A 85 -11.65 -4.76 0.83
C GLN A 85 -12.33 -3.39 0.74
N PHE A 86 -11.85 -2.54 -0.15
CA PHE A 86 -12.45 -1.26 -0.50
C PHE A 86 -12.88 -1.28 -1.96
N THR A 87 -14.14 -0.98 -2.21
CA THR A 87 -14.68 -0.69 -3.54
C THR A 87 -15.24 0.72 -3.59
N ALA A 88 -15.78 1.17 -4.72
CA ALA A 88 -16.19 2.58 -4.92
C ALA A 88 -17.02 3.19 -3.78
N ASN A 89 -17.86 2.44 -3.09
CA ASN A 89 -18.74 2.96 -2.02
C ASN A 89 -18.83 2.01 -0.81
N THR A 90 -17.95 1.01 -0.73
CA THR A 90 -18.07 -0.02 0.30
C THR A 90 -16.71 -0.32 0.93
N PHE A 91 -16.70 -0.41 2.23
CA PHE A 91 -15.65 -1.06 3.00
C PHE A 91 -16.19 -2.40 3.51
N THR A 92 -15.56 -3.47 3.09
CA THR A 92 -15.92 -4.84 3.48
C THR A 92 -14.88 -5.41 4.42
N ILE A 93 -15.35 -6.06 5.46
CA ILE A 93 -14.55 -6.88 6.36
C ILE A 93 -14.85 -8.33 5.99
N SER A 94 -13.82 -9.06 5.60
CA SER A 94 -13.95 -10.43 5.11
C SER A 94 -14.39 -11.40 6.20
N SER A 95 -14.92 -12.53 5.79
CA SER A 95 -15.35 -13.57 6.73
C SER A 95 -14.18 -14.06 7.59
N GLY A 96 -14.37 -14.05 8.90
CA GLY A 96 -13.33 -14.41 9.86
C GLY A 96 -12.57 -13.22 10.43
N SER A 97 -12.58 -12.07 9.76
CA SER A 97 -11.96 -10.84 10.23
C SER A 97 -12.91 -10.04 11.14
N THR A 98 -12.35 -9.20 12.00
CA THR A 98 -13.11 -8.44 13.02
C THR A 98 -12.68 -6.99 13.07
N VAL A 99 -13.63 -6.07 13.21
CA VAL A 99 -13.35 -4.70 13.68
C VAL A 99 -13.48 -4.65 15.18
N ALA A 100 -12.38 -4.46 15.88
CA ALA A 100 -12.35 -4.26 17.32
C ALA A 100 -12.23 -2.76 17.63
N ILE A 101 -13.20 -2.22 18.36
CA ILE A 101 -13.15 -0.86 18.87
C ILE A 101 -12.60 -0.92 20.29
N ALA A 102 -11.44 -0.30 20.51
CA ALA A 102 -10.83 -0.24 21.83
C ALA A 102 -11.68 0.57 22.83
N ALA A 103 -11.43 0.37 24.12
CA ALA A 103 -12.12 1.12 25.17
C ALA A 103 -11.97 2.64 24.95
N GLY A 104 -13.07 3.36 24.93
CA GLY A 104 -13.13 4.79 24.61
C GLY A 104 -13.19 5.12 23.13
N GLY A 105 -13.07 4.14 22.22
CA GLY A 105 -13.34 4.31 20.81
C GLY A 105 -14.84 4.32 20.50
N GLU A 106 -15.23 4.98 19.43
CA GLU A 106 -16.63 5.16 19.03
C GLU A 106 -16.80 4.90 17.53
N ILE A 107 -17.95 4.34 17.16
CA ILE A 107 -18.43 4.33 15.77
C ILE A 107 -19.63 5.26 15.70
N THR A 108 -19.45 6.43 15.08
CA THR A 108 -20.54 7.38 14.85
C THR A 108 -21.20 7.09 13.51
N ASN A 109 -22.46 6.71 13.50
CA ASN A 109 -23.27 6.58 12.30
C ASN A 109 -24.27 7.73 12.20
N ALA A 110 -24.06 8.64 11.25
CA ALA A 110 -24.98 9.76 10.97
C ALA A 110 -26.12 9.36 9.99
N GLY A 111 -26.07 8.14 9.44
CA GLY A 111 -27.08 7.60 8.52
C GLY A 111 -28.01 6.59 9.19
N THR A 112 -28.79 5.92 8.35
CA THR A 112 -29.64 4.81 8.80
C THR A 112 -28.82 3.53 8.90
N MET A 113 -28.89 2.86 10.04
CA MET A 113 -28.33 1.51 10.17
C MET A 113 -29.28 0.49 9.53
N ALA A 114 -28.75 -0.42 8.72
CA ALA A 114 -29.53 -1.50 8.16
C ALA A 114 -30.12 -2.40 9.29
N PRO A 115 -31.29 -3.00 9.08
CA PRO A 115 -32.01 -3.75 10.13
C PRO A 115 -31.33 -5.05 10.58
N ASP A 116 -30.26 -5.48 9.91
CA ASP A 116 -29.58 -6.76 10.17
C ASP A 116 -28.46 -6.68 11.23
N ILE A 117 -28.60 -5.80 12.20
CA ILE A 117 -27.73 -5.84 13.40
C ILE A 117 -28.07 -7.11 14.18
N SER A 118 -27.06 -7.93 14.47
CA SER A 118 -27.22 -9.16 15.25
C SER A 118 -27.93 -8.91 16.59
N SER A 119 -28.52 -9.95 17.17
CA SER A 119 -29.34 -9.86 18.41
C SER A 119 -28.63 -9.16 19.58
N THR A 120 -27.30 -9.26 19.64
CA THR A 120 -26.48 -8.61 20.67
C THR A 120 -26.46 -7.07 20.50
N GLY A 121 -26.40 -6.60 19.24
CA GLY A 121 -26.47 -5.16 18.94
C GLY A 121 -27.88 -4.57 19.16
N LYS A 122 -28.92 -5.33 18.92
CA LYS A 122 -30.30 -4.89 19.15
C LYS A 122 -30.63 -4.65 20.62
N ALA A 123 -30.02 -5.40 21.53
CA ALA A 123 -30.22 -5.21 22.97
C ALA A 123 -29.69 -3.86 23.49
N MET A 124 -28.67 -3.29 22.85
CA MET A 124 -28.10 -1.98 23.22
C MET A 124 -28.95 -0.81 22.71
N VAL A 125 -29.63 -0.97 21.58
CA VAL A 125 -30.46 0.09 20.98
C VAL A 125 -31.81 0.24 21.71
N LEU A 126 -32.29 -0.79 22.39
CA LEU A 126 -33.57 -0.84 23.07
C LEU A 126 -33.47 -0.67 24.60
N GLY A 127 -32.30 -0.25 25.10
CA GLY A 127 -32.11 0.09 26.53
C GLY A 127 -32.76 1.43 26.89
N PHE A 128 -34.07 1.44 27.02
CA PHE A 128 -34.81 2.51 27.62
C PHE A 128 -35.02 2.19 29.10
#